data_a8adf6299aa3aef0dd76888962141457
#
_entry.id   a8adf6299aa3aef0dd76888962141457
#
_cell.length_a   1.000
_cell.length_b   1.000
_cell.length_c   1.000
_cell.angle_alpha   90.00
_cell.angle_beta   90.00
_cell.angle_gamma   90.00
#
_symmetry.space_group_name_H-M   'P 1'
#
loop_
_entity.id
_entity.type
_entity.pdbx_description
1 polymer ?
#
loop_
_entity_poly.entity_id
_entity_poly.type
_entity_poly.pdbx_seq_one_letter_code
_entity_poly.pdbx_strand_id
1 'polypeptide(L)'
;MKKVLLIGSATTDVTMEIDHLPGIEDDINPKSQILSLGGCACNVAWVLNHFGVPFTLASPVGKGLYGDFVRNELNKRNISVWKESKEVNGSCICLITKDGNRTFLAYHGAEYHFKKEWFDCLDVSEYELAYVSGIDIEEEVNDCIIDFLEESKFPFVF
;
A
#
# COMPACT_ATOMS: atom_id res chain seq x y z
N MET A 1 25.36 -3.70 -2.18
CA MET A 1 24.53 -2.72 -1.47
C MET A 1 23.40 -3.50 -0.81
N LYS A 2 23.14 -3.29 0.47
CA LYS A 2 22.02 -3.91 1.15
C LYS A 2 20.71 -3.32 0.62
N LYS A 3 19.60 -4.02 0.84
CA LYS A 3 18.27 -3.61 0.41
C LYS A 3 17.62 -2.68 1.43
N VAL A 4 16.60 -1.95 1.00
CA VAL A 4 15.65 -1.28 1.90
C VAL A 4 14.42 -2.19 2.07
N LEU A 5 13.97 -2.41 3.29
CA LEU A 5 12.73 -3.10 3.58
C LEU A 5 11.60 -2.06 3.68
N LEU A 6 10.60 -2.17 2.81
CA LEU A 6 9.43 -1.30 2.83
C LEU A 6 8.25 -2.09 3.38
N ILE A 7 7.73 -1.70 4.53
CA ILE A 7 6.59 -2.36 5.17
C ILE A 7 5.39 -1.42 5.09
N GLY A 8 4.30 -1.89 4.51
CA GLY A 8 3.06 -1.14 4.40
C GLY A 8 2.27 -1.49 3.15
N SER A 9 1.24 -0.70 2.88
CA SER A 9 0.22 -1.02 1.90
C SER A 9 0.63 -0.82 0.44
N ALA A 10 0.09 -1.72 -0.40
CA ALA A 10 -0.06 -1.55 -1.85
C ALA A 10 -1.55 -1.69 -2.20
N THR A 11 -2.17 -0.60 -2.61
CA THR A 11 -3.62 -0.52 -2.83
C THR A 11 -3.96 -0.01 -4.22
N THR A 12 -5.23 -0.09 -4.58
CA THR A 12 -5.77 0.52 -5.80
C THR A 12 -6.42 1.84 -5.45
N ASP A 13 -5.89 2.92 -6.03
CA ASP A 13 -6.53 4.23 -5.98
C ASP A 13 -7.48 4.39 -7.16
N VAL A 14 -8.73 4.75 -6.86
CA VAL A 14 -9.79 5.07 -7.82
C VAL A 14 -10.03 6.57 -7.77
N THR A 15 -9.34 7.32 -8.61
CA THR A 15 -9.48 8.79 -8.66
C THR A 15 -10.64 9.17 -9.56
N MET A 16 -11.55 10.00 -9.05
CA MET A 16 -12.71 10.52 -9.77
C MET A 16 -12.75 12.05 -9.70
N GLU A 17 -12.84 12.69 -10.86
CA GLU A 17 -13.10 14.14 -10.93
C GLU A 17 -14.60 14.41 -10.88
N ILE A 18 -15.00 15.23 -9.92
CA ILE A 18 -16.40 15.60 -9.68
C ILE A 18 -16.56 17.13 -9.59
N ASP A 19 -17.75 17.63 -9.83
CA ASP A 19 -18.04 19.06 -9.68
C ASP A 19 -18.12 19.50 -8.22
N HIS A 20 -18.71 18.67 -7.38
CA HIS A 20 -18.91 18.88 -5.94
C HIS A 20 -19.08 17.53 -5.24
N LEU A 21 -18.86 17.49 -3.93
CA LEU A 21 -19.14 16.29 -3.13
C LEU A 21 -20.66 16.04 -3.10
N PRO A 22 -21.11 14.79 -3.32
CA PRO A 22 -22.53 14.46 -3.28
C PRO A 22 -23.07 14.66 -1.86
N GLY A 23 -24.27 15.25 -1.76
CA GLY A 23 -25.07 15.24 -0.56
C GLY A 23 -25.90 13.96 -0.43
N ILE A 24 -26.79 13.93 0.56
CA ILE A 24 -27.72 12.80 0.74
C ILE A 24 -28.68 12.75 -0.47
N GLU A 25 -28.84 11.54 -1.02
CA GLU A 25 -29.74 11.26 -2.18
C GLU A 25 -29.29 11.89 -3.52
N ASP A 26 -28.11 12.52 -3.58
CA ASP A 26 -27.58 13.02 -4.84
C ASP A 26 -27.09 11.87 -5.75
N ASP A 27 -27.36 11.99 -7.04
CA ASP A 27 -26.80 11.19 -8.11
C ASP A 27 -25.92 12.09 -8.99
N ILE A 28 -24.60 11.93 -8.89
CA ILE A 28 -23.64 12.73 -9.64
C ILE A 28 -22.83 11.88 -10.60
N ASN A 29 -22.47 12.46 -11.73
CA ASN A 29 -21.66 11.79 -12.74
C ASN A 29 -20.23 12.33 -12.72
N PRO A 30 -19.22 11.52 -12.33
CA PRO A 30 -17.82 11.93 -12.44
C PRO A 30 -17.44 12.26 -13.89
N LYS A 31 -16.58 13.26 -14.07
CA LYS A 31 -16.07 13.65 -15.40
C LYS A 31 -15.03 12.66 -15.90
N SER A 32 -14.28 12.07 -14.99
CA SER A 32 -13.24 11.08 -15.29
C SER A 32 -13.11 10.07 -14.15
N GLN A 33 -12.61 8.89 -14.49
CA GLN A 33 -12.21 7.87 -13.53
C GLN A 33 -10.87 7.28 -13.96
N ILE A 34 -9.93 7.23 -13.04
CA ILE A 34 -8.60 6.67 -13.27
C ILE A 34 -8.28 5.68 -12.16
N LEU A 35 -7.80 4.49 -12.53
CA LEU A 35 -7.23 3.54 -11.59
C LEU A 35 -5.72 3.67 -11.60
N SER A 36 -5.12 3.76 -10.42
CA SER A 36 -3.68 3.79 -10.23
C SER A 36 -3.24 2.92 -9.06
N LEU A 37 -2.00 2.44 -9.15
CA LEU A 37 -1.38 1.75 -8.03
C LEU A 37 -0.99 2.82 -6.99
N GLY A 38 -1.45 2.63 -5.76
CA GLY A 38 -1.21 3.50 -4.62
C GLY A 38 -0.76 2.74 -3.39
N GLY A 39 -0.90 3.37 -2.22
CA GLY A 39 -0.40 2.89 -0.94
C GLY A 39 0.95 3.52 -0.58
N CYS A 40 1.12 3.86 0.70
CA CYS A 40 2.28 4.63 1.13
C CYS A 40 3.61 3.91 0.88
N ALA A 41 3.72 2.65 1.29
CA ALA A 41 4.94 1.88 1.06
C ALA A 41 5.18 1.61 -0.44
N CYS A 42 4.11 1.40 -1.21
CA CYS A 42 4.20 1.19 -2.65
C CYS A 42 4.68 2.45 -3.39
N ASN A 43 4.29 3.64 -2.94
CA ASN A 43 4.79 4.90 -3.51
C ASN A 43 6.30 5.06 -3.28
N VAL A 44 6.80 4.69 -2.10
CA VAL A 44 8.25 4.66 -1.83
C VAL A 44 8.95 3.61 -2.70
N ALA A 45 8.36 2.41 -2.83
CA ALA A 45 8.89 1.37 -3.71
C ALA A 45 9.04 1.86 -5.17
N TRP A 46 8.06 2.63 -5.66
CA TRP A 46 8.13 3.23 -6.99
C TRP A 46 9.31 4.18 -7.15
N VAL A 47 9.55 5.03 -6.16
CA VAL A 47 10.70 5.96 -6.17
C VAL A 47 12.02 5.19 -6.15
N LEU A 48 12.18 4.22 -5.25
CA LEU A 48 13.40 3.42 -5.15
C LEU A 48 13.66 2.62 -6.44
N ASN A 49 12.60 2.07 -7.04
CA ASN A 49 12.69 1.36 -8.30
C ASN A 49 13.20 2.28 -9.43
N HIS A 50 12.70 3.51 -9.49
CA HIS A 50 13.14 4.50 -10.48
C HIS A 50 14.64 4.85 -10.35
N PHE A 51 15.15 4.92 -9.13
CA PHE A 51 16.56 5.19 -8.85
C PHE A 51 17.46 3.96 -8.83
N GLY A 52 16.92 2.77 -9.09
CA GLY A 52 17.69 1.51 -9.07
C GLY A 52 18.19 1.11 -7.68
N VAL A 53 17.56 1.60 -6.62
CA VAL A 53 17.88 1.21 -5.24
C VAL A 53 17.20 -0.13 -4.94
N PRO A 54 17.93 -1.17 -4.51
CA PRO A 54 17.33 -2.46 -4.22
C PRO A 54 16.45 -2.40 -2.97
N PHE A 55 15.26 -3.01 -3.04
CA PHE A 55 14.30 -3.06 -1.95
C PHE A 55 13.50 -4.36 -1.94
N THR A 56 12.81 -4.61 -0.83
CA THR A 56 11.71 -5.56 -0.73
C THR A 56 10.46 -4.81 -0.30
N LEU A 57 9.39 -4.91 -1.07
CA LEU A 57 8.09 -4.36 -0.69
C LEU A 57 7.33 -5.46 0.09
N ALA A 58 7.36 -5.36 1.42
CA ALA A 58 6.61 -6.22 2.32
C ALA A 58 5.17 -5.68 2.44
N SER A 59 4.37 -5.93 1.41
CA SER A 59 2.95 -5.63 1.35
C SER A 59 2.21 -6.91 0.96
N PRO A 60 1.23 -7.38 1.75
CA PRO A 60 0.37 -8.47 1.31
C PRO A 60 -0.55 -8.00 0.20
N VAL A 61 -0.82 -8.88 -0.77
CA VAL A 61 -1.76 -8.62 -1.87
C VAL A 61 -2.94 -9.58 -1.76
N GLY A 62 -4.12 -9.01 -1.73
CA GLY A 62 -5.36 -9.74 -1.60
C GLY A 62 -5.95 -10.22 -2.92
N LYS A 63 -7.18 -10.75 -2.83
CA LYS A 63 -7.99 -11.22 -3.96
C LYS A 63 -8.91 -10.13 -4.49
N GLY A 64 -9.59 -10.45 -5.58
CA GLY A 64 -10.63 -9.64 -6.21
C GLY A 64 -10.08 -8.61 -7.17
N LEU A 65 -10.97 -7.79 -7.72
CA LEU A 65 -10.65 -6.83 -8.78
C LEU A 65 -9.44 -5.95 -8.43
N TYR A 66 -9.41 -5.41 -7.22
CA TYR A 66 -8.35 -4.51 -6.78
C TYR A 66 -7.03 -5.25 -6.52
N GLY A 67 -7.08 -6.47 -5.95
CA GLY A 67 -5.90 -7.31 -5.78
C GLY A 67 -5.29 -7.74 -7.11
N ASP A 68 -6.11 -8.09 -8.08
CA ASP A 68 -5.65 -8.44 -9.43
C ASP A 68 -5.00 -7.22 -10.13
N PHE A 69 -5.59 -6.03 -9.94
CA PHE A 69 -5.00 -4.79 -10.45
C PHE A 69 -3.63 -4.51 -9.81
N VAL A 70 -3.54 -4.54 -8.47
CA VAL A 70 -2.27 -4.35 -7.72
C VAL A 70 -1.21 -5.33 -8.22
N ARG A 71 -1.54 -6.62 -8.29
CA ARG A 71 -0.63 -7.67 -8.75
C ARG A 71 -0.10 -7.41 -10.16
N ASN A 72 -1.00 -7.05 -11.07
CA ASN A 72 -0.64 -6.73 -12.45
C ASN A 72 0.27 -5.50 -12.53
N GLU A 73 -0.01 -4.45 -11.77
CA GLU A 73 0.78 -3.23 -11.76
C GLU A 73 2.17 -3.42 -11.13
N LEU A 74 2.28 -4.22 -10.07
CA LEU A 74 3.56 -4.61 -9.49
C LEU A 74 4.40 -5.42 -10.50
N ASN A 75 3.79 -6.41 -11.17
CA ASN A 75 4.45 -7.23 -12.18
C ASN A 75 4.99 -6.39 -13.35
N LYS A 76 4.23 -5.42 -13.85
CA LYS A 76 4.68 -4.49 -14.90
C LYS A 76 5.93 -3.71 -14.52
N ARG A 77 6.16 -3.52 -13.22
CA ARG A 77 7.31 -2.79 -12.65
C ARG A 77 8.44 -3.70 -12.18
N ASN A 78 8.32 -5.01 -12.43
CA ASN A 78 9.24 -6.05 -11.93
C ASN A 78 9.36 -6.06 -10.40
N ILE A 79 8.29 -5.70 -9.69
CA ILE A 79 8.19 -5.77 -8.22
C ILE A 79 7.45 -7.06 -7.89
N SER A 80 8.10 -7.93 -7.12
CA SER A 80 7.50 -9.21 -6.70
C SER A 80 6.44 -9.00 -5.62
N VAL A 81 5.35 -9.72 -5.70
CA VAL A 81 4.39 -9.83 -4.59
C VAL A 81 5.06 -10.55 -3.43
N TRP A 82 5.05 -9.94 -2.24
CA TRP A 82 5.68 -10.51 -1.05
C TRP A 82 4.86 -11.65 -0.45
N LYS A 83 3.58 -11.42 -0.23
CA LYS A 83 2.64 -12.42 0.32
C LYS A 83 1.29 -12.33 -0.37
N GLU A 84 0.72 -13.48 -0.65
CA GLU A 84 -0.67 -13.60 -1.15
C GLU A 84 -1.62 -13.80 0.03
N SER A 85 -2.67 -13.01 0.11
CA SER A 85 -3.74 -13.16 1.10
C SER A 85 -5.00 -13.77 0.49
N LYS A 86 -5.79 -14.44 1.33
CA LYS A 86 -7.11 -14.94 0.95
C LYS A 86 -8.21 -13.88 1.08
N GLU A 87 -7.93 -12.80 1.77
CA GLU A 87 -8.83 -11.66 1.94
C GLU A 87 -8.90 -10.82 0.66
N VAL A 88 -9.90 -9.97 0.55
CA VAL A 88 -9.98 -9.02 -0.56
C VAL A 88 -8.95 -7.90 -0.37
N ASN A 89 -8.39 -7.41 -1.46
CA ASN A 89 -7.55 -6.21 -1.40
C ASN A 89 -8.43 -4.98 -1.22
N GLY A 90 -7.92 -4.02 -0.46
CA GLY A 90 -8.57 -2.74 -0.27
C GLY A 90 -8.44 -1.83 -1.47
N SER A 91 -9.06 -0.67 -1.34
CA SER A 91 -9.03 0.40 -2.32
C SER A 91 -9.26 1.76 -1.68
N CYS A 92 -8.77 2.79 -2.33
CA CYS A 92 -9.01 4.16 -1.92
C CYS A 92 -9.72 4.92 -3.06
N ILE A 93 -10.97 5.34 -2.83
CA ILE A 93 -11.67 6.24 -3.74
C ILE A 93 -11.25 7.68 -3.39
N CYS A 94 -10.65 8.37 -4.35
CA CYS A 94 -10.23 9.77 -4.22
C CYS A 94 -11.16 10.63 -5.07
N LEU A 95 -12.03 11.39 -4.43
CA LEU A 95 -12.92 12.36 -5.05
C LEU A 95 -12.20 13.70 -5.14
N ILE A 96 -12.03 14.23 -6.35
CA ILE A 96 -11.36 15.51 -6.60
C ILE A 96 -12.39 16.48 -7.14
N THR A 97 -12.66 17.56 -6.39
CA THR A 97 -13.56 18.64 -6.84
C THR A 97 -12.82 19.58 -7.79
N LYS A 98 -13.58 20.38 -8.56
CA LYS A 98 -13.02 21.38 -9.49
C LYS A 98 -12.06 22.38 -8.85
N ASP A 99 -12.18 22.59 -7.54
CA ASP A 99 -11.32 23.50 -6.77
C ASP A 99 -10.02 22.80 -6.29
N GLY A 100 -9.83 21.52 -6.66
CA GLY A 100 -8.66 20.73 -6.30
C GLY A 100 -8.70 20.11 -4.89
N ASN A 101 -9.80 20.27 -4.16
CA ASN A 101 -9.99 19.60 -2.88
C ASN A 101 -10.15 18.09 -3.08
N ARG A 102 -9.66 17.31 -2.12
CA ARG A 102 -9.69 15.86 -2.15
C ARG A 102 -10.42 15.31 -0.95
N THR A 103 -11.27 14.32 -1.21
CA THR A 103 -11.95 13.54 -0.16
C THR A 103 -11.71 12.07 -0.46
N PHE A 104 -11.36 11.32 0.57
CA PHE A 104 -11.00 9.91 0.43
C PHE A 104 -12.03 9.03 1.13
N LEU A 105 -12.38 7.92 0.47
CA LEU A 105 -13.10 6.80 1.06
C LEU A 105 -12.20 5.56 0.90
N ALA A 106 -11.55 5.19 2.00
CA ALA A 106 -10.66 4.04 2.01
C ALA A 106 -11.37 2.82 2.60
N TYR A 107 -11.21 1.70 1.93
CA TYR A 107 -11.51 0.38 2.46
C TYR A 107 -10.18 -0.35 2.68
N HIS A 108 -9.86 -0.63 3.94
CA HIS A 108 -8.69 -1.39 4.33
C HIS A 108 -8.97 -2.88 4.13
N GLY A 109 -8.15 -3.53 3.35
CA GLY A 109 -8.26 -4.95 3.04
C GLY A 109 -7.00 -5.71 3.41
N ALA A 110 -6.67 -6.72 2.62
CA ALA A 110 -5.54 -7.61 2.87
C ALA A 110 -4.21 -6.88 3.10
N GLU A 111 -4.00 -5.74 2.43
CA GLU A 111 -2.79 -4.93 2.49
C GLU A 111 -2.58 -4.22 3.84
N TYR A 112 -3.63 -4.20 4.68
CA TYR A 112 -3.58 -3.68 6.05
C TYR A 112 -3.62 -4.78 7.11
N HIS A 113 -3.68 -6.07 6.74
CA HIS A 113 -3.78 -7.18 7.69
C HIS A 113 -2.53 -8.04 7.65
N PHE A 114 -1.49 -7.59 8.34
CA PHE A 114 -0.23 -8.32 8.44
C PHE A 114 -0.35 -9.51 9.40
N LYS A 115 0.52 -10.51 9.21
CA LYS A 115 0.62 -11.68 10.08
C LYS A 115 2.06 -11.87 10.53
N LYS A 116 2.26 -12.10 11.83
CA LYS A 116 3.59 -12.25 12.43
C LYS A 116 4.45 -13.28 11.69
N GLU A 117 3.88 -14.44 11.37
CA GLU A 117 4.57 -15.52 10.67
C GLU A 117 5.03 -15.16 9.24
N TRP A 118 4.53 -14.08 8.67
CA TRP A 118 4.98 -13.65 7.34
C TRP A 118 6.36 -13.01 7.36
N PHE A 119 6.77 -12.48 8.49
CA PHE A 119 8.09 -11.89 8.66
C PHE A 119 9.21 -12.92 8.82
N ASP A 120 8.88 -14.18 9.18
CA ASP A 120 9.86 -15.25 9.37
C ASP A 120 10.70 -15.57 8.11
N CYS A 121 10.20 -15.19 6.93
CA CYS A 121 10.93 -15.39 5.68
C CYS A 121 11.93 -14.28 5.36
N LEU A 122 11.99 -13.20 6.15
CA LEU A 122 12.89 -12.09 5.94
C LEU A 122 14.23 -12.34 6.65
N ASP A 123 15.31 -12.39 5.89
CA ASP A 123 16.65 -12.34 6.47
C ASP A 123 17.03 -10.88 6.71
N VAL A 124 16.93 -10.44 7.96
CA VAL A 124 17.21 -9.05 8.36
C VAL A 124 18.63 -8.60 8.01
N SER A 125 19.59 -9.54 7.85
CA SER A 125 20.95 -9.21 7.46
C SER A 125 21.08 -8.66 6.03
N GLU A 126 20.08 -8.90 5.17
CA GLU A 126 20.03 -8.39 3.79
C GLU A 126 19.66 -6.90 3.72
N TYR A 127 19.12 -6.35 4.79
CA TYR A 127 18.58 -4.99 4.80
C TYR A 127 19.49 -4.02 5.57
N GLU A 128 19.53 -2.79 5.09
CA GLU A 128 20.24 -1.67 5.72
C GLU A 128 19.30 -0.81 6.57
N LEU A 129 18.04 -0.71 6.13
CA LEU A 129 17.03 0.16 6.70
C LEU A 129 15.64 -0.42 6.47
N ALA A 130 14.71 -0.27 7.41
CA ALA A 130 13.29 -0.40 7.16
C ALA A 130 12.62 0.98 7.06
N TYR A 131 11.69 1.10 6.10
CA TYR A 131 10.68 2.14 6.07
C TYR A 131 9.34 1.54 6.44
N VAL A 132 8.60 2.19 7.32
CA VAL A 132 7.24 1.80 7.69
C VAL A 132 6.34 3.01 7.52
N SER A 133 5.20 2.83 6.89
CA SER A 133 4.20 3.88 6.83
C SER A 133 3.41 3.94 8.14
N GLY A 134 3.33 5.10 8.77
CA GLY A 134 2.61 5.28 10.04
C GLY A 134 1.12 4.90 9.95
N ILE A 135 0.48 5.14 8.81
CA ILE A 135 -0.92 4.77 8.60
C ILE A 135 -1.14 3.25 8.59
N ASP A 136 -0.12 2.47 8.21
CA ASP A 136 -0.22 1.01 8.15
C ASP A 136 -0.11 0.35 9.55
N ILE A 137 0.19 1.11 10.61
CA ILE A 137 0.26 0.65 12.00
C ILE A 137 -0.85 1.22 12.89
N GLU A 138 -1.86 1.88 12.32
CA GLU A 138 -3.01 2.38 13.07
C GLU A 138 -3.95 1.24 13.53
N GLU A 139 -3.98 0.13 12.82
CA GLU A 139 -4.79 -1.03 13.12
C GLU A 139 -4.07 -1.93 14.14
N GLU A 140 -4.70 -2.27 15.28
CA GLU A 140 -4.14 -3.15 16.32
C GLU A 140 -3.64 -4.50 15.77
N VAL A 141 -4.27 -5.00 14.70
CA VAL A 141 -3.85 -6.24 14.02
C VAL A 141 -2.42 -6.16 13.47
N ASN A 142 -1.89 -4.96 13.31
CA ASN A 142 -0.56 -4.69 12.76
C ASN A 142 0.51 -4.46 13.84
N ASP A 143 0.21 -4.68 15.13
CA ASP A 143 1.22 -4.66 16.21
C ASP A 143 2.38 -5.60 15.92
N CYS A 144 2.15 -6.66 15.14
CA CYS A 144 3.20 -7.57 14.69
C CYS A 144 4.29 -6.89 13.85
N ILE A 145 4.03 -5.74 13.22
CA ILE A 145 5.04 -4.92 12.54
C ILE A 145 5.98 -4.31 13.57
N ILE A 146 5.43 -3.76 14.64
CA ILE A 146 6.20 -3.16 15.74
C ILE A 146 7.05 -4.22 16.43
N ASP A 147 6.45 -5.36 16.78
CA ASP A 147 7.17 -6.50 17.34
C ASP A 147 8.37 -6.91 16.48
N PHE A 148 8.15 -7.06 15.16
CA PHE A 148 9.21 -7.42 14.22
C PHE A 148 10.36 -6.39 14.21
N LEU A 149 10.04 -5.08 14.21
CA LEU A 149 11.05 -4.03 14.20
C LEU A 149 11.87 -4.02 15.49
N GLU A 150 11.22 -4.21 16.65
CA GLU A 150 11.89 -4.29 17.96
C GLU A 150 12.80 -5.51 18.07
N GLU A 151 12.34 -6.67 17.62
CA GLU A 151 13.10 -7.92 17.61
C GLU A 151 14.31 -7.84 16.66
N SER A 152 14.15 -7.21 15.50
CA SER A 152 15.17 -7.14 14.43
C SER A 152 16.33 -6.22 14.74
N LYS A 153 16.12 -5.16 15.52
CA LYS A 153 17.12 -4.19 15.96
C LYS A 153 17.91 -3.46 14.85
N PHE A 154 17.41 -3.44 13.63
CA PHE A 154 18.02 -2.65 12.56
C PHE A 154 17.33 -1.28 12.42
N PRO A 155 17.98 -0.28 11.79
CA PRO A 155 17.43 1.07 11.70
C PRO A 155 16.10 1.09 10.94
N PHE A 156 15.14 1.89 11.41
CA PHE A 156 13.89 2.12 10.71
C PHE A 156 13.48 3.60 10.76
N VAL A 157 12.65 3.97 9.79
CA VAL A 157 12.05 5.31 9.68
C VAL A 157 10.56 5.19 9.39
N PHE A 158 9.79 6.17 9.85
CA PHE A 158 8.37 6.31 9.58
C PHE A 158 8.13 7.44 8.58
#